data_704ff0c6d087319c943fda6d53c6cfa5
#
_entry.id   704ff0c6d087319c943fda6d53c6cfa5
#
_cell.length_a   1.000
_cell.length_b   1.000
_cell.length_c   1.000
_cell.angle_alpha   90.00
_cell.angle_beta   90.00
_cell.angle_gamma   90.00
#
_symmetry.space_group_name_H-M   'P 1'
#
loop_
_entity.id
_entity.type
_entity.pdbx_description
1 polymer ?
#
loop_
_entity_poly.entity_id
_entity_poly.type
_entity_poly.pdbx_seq_one_letter_code
_entity_poly.pdbx_strand_id
1 'polypeptide(L)'
;MKPVIRLEHIEKVFTDGKEDFEALRDVSLEVNEGDIFGIIGLSGAGKSTLVRCLNLLERPTSGKVYVNDKDMMTLSEPEIRRCRQKIGMVFQHFNLLMQRTVLGNVCFPLEIVGMSRKDAKKRAMEVLKLVGIADKANAYPSQLSGGQKQRV
;
A
#
# COMPACT_ATOMS: atom_id res chain seq x y z
N MET A 1 -0.52 21.18 13.50
CA MET A 1 -0.39 20.63 12.13
C MET A 1 -1.62 19.81 11.86
N LYS A 2 -2.04 19.67 10.61
CA LYS A 2 -3.26 18.91 10.30
C LYS A 2 -2.88 17.45 10.07
N PRO A 3 -3.50 16.45 10.76
CA PRO A 3 -3.19 15.07 10.54
C PRO A 3 -3.65 14.63 9.14
N VAL A 4 -2.77 13.96 8.38
CA VAL A 4 -3.10 13.31 7.10
C VAL A 4 -3.67 11.91 7.30
N ILE A 5 -3.32 11.26 8.41
CA ILE A 5 -3.86 9.96 8.85
C ILE A 5 -4.25 10.09 10.31
N ARG A 6 -5.45 9.58 10.65
CA ARG A 6 -5.91 9.48 12.03
C ARG A 6 -6.69 8.19 12.19
N LEU A 7 -6.31 7.42 13.18
CA LEU A 7 -7.00 6.22 13.63
C LEU A 7 -7.64 6.48 14.98
N GLU A 8 -8.87 6.04 15.15
CA GLU A 8 -9.61 6.14 16.40
C GLU A 8 -10.13 4.78 16.80
N HIS A 9 -9.66 4.27 17.94
CA HIS A 9 -10.12 3.05 18.58
C HIS A 9 -10.19 1.85 17.64
N ILE A 10 -9.13 1.65 16.84
CA ILE A 10 -9.07 0.55 15.86
C ILE A 10 -8.91 -0.78 16.60
N GLU A 11 -9.84 -1.67 16.31
CA GLU A 11 -9.77 -3.08 16.68
C GLU A 11 -9.77 -3.95 15.43
N LYS A 12 -9.05 -5.04 15.49
CA LYS A 12 -9.10 -6.07 14.43
C LYS A 12 -9.06 -7.45 15.04
N VAL A 13 -10.14 -8.17 14.84
CA VAL A 13 -10.27 -9.58 15.19
C VAL A 13 -10.36 -10.38 13.90
N PHE A 14 -9.58 -11.43 13.80
CA PHE A 14 -9.68 -12.45 12.76
C PHE A 14 -10.38 -13.68 13.33
N THR A 15 -11.41 -14.15 12.66
CA THR A 15 -12.19 -15.35 13.04
C THR A 15 -11.96 -16.42 11.98
N ASP A 16 -11.42 -17.57 12.36
CA ASP A 16 -11.22 -18.73 11.46
C ASP A 16 -12.28 -19.84 11.66
N GLY A 17 -13.32 -19.55 12.44
CA GLY A 17 -14.42 -20.45 12.76
C GLY A 17 -14.15 -21.38 13.95
N LYS A 18 -12.96 -21.32 14.57
CA LYS A 18 -12.61 -22.08 15.79
C LYS A 18 -12.20 -21.18 16.94
N GLU A 19 -11.33 -20.22 16.66
CA GLU A 19 -10.83 -19.28 17.66
C GLU A 19 -10.77 -17.89 17.06
N ASP A 20 -11.03 -16.88 17.90
CA ASP A 20 -10.86 -15.48 17.56
C ASP A 20 -9.44 -15.04 17.90
N PHE A 21 -8.76 -14.45 16.93
CA PHE A 21 -7.44 -13.85 17.12
C PHE A 21 -7.53 -12.33 17.05
N GLU A 22 -7.33 -11.68 18.17
CA GLU A 22 -7.32 -10.22 18.27
C GLU A 22 -5.93 -9.70 17.86
N ALA A 23 -5.85 -9.17 16.64
CA ALA A 23 -4.61 -8.65 16.05
C ALA A 23 -4.35 -7.18 16.43
N LEU A 24 -5.39 -6.40 16.66
CA LEU A 24 -5.31 -5.00 17.10
C LEU A 24 -6.34 -4.77 18.18
N ARG A 25 -5.94 -4.07 19.26
CA ARG A 25 -6.78 -3.73 20.40
C ARG A 25 -6.68 -2.23 20.68
N ASP A 26 -7.78 -1.52 20.49
CA ASP A 26 -7.95 -0.10 20.86
C ASP A 26 -6.77 0.80 20.41
N VAL A 27 -6.37 0.71 19.15
CA VAL A 27 -5.26 1.48 18.61
C VAL A 27 -5.73 2.83 18.10
N SER A 28 -5.22 3.91 18.70
CA SER A 28 -5.43 5.28 18.24
C SER A 28 -4.10 5.95 17.96
N LEU A 29 -3.98 6.64 16.82
CA LEU A 29 -2.78 7.38 16.43
C LEU A 29 -3.10 8.48 15.41
N GLU A 30 -2.19 9.45 15.32
CA GLU A 30 -2.22 10.50 14.31
C GLU A 30 -0.85 10.62 13.63
N VAL A 31 -0.88 10.88 12.31
CA VAL A 31 0.31 11.16 11.51
C VAL A 31 0.06 12.47 10.77
N ASN A 32 0.93 13.45 10.96
CA ASN A 32 0.80 14.76 10.32
C ASN A 32 1.46 14.79 8.94
N GLU A 33 1.12 15.80 8.16
CA GLU A 33 1.77 16.05 6.88
C GLU A 33 3.28 16.28 7.06
N GLY A 34 4.08 15.55 6.28
CA GLY A 34 5.54 15.60 6.32
C GLY A 34 6.21 14.73 7.38
N ASP A 35 5.43 14.07 8.25
CA ASP A 35 5.99 13.15 9.26
C ASP A 35 6.61 11.89 8.64
N ILE A 36 7.69 11.42 9.26
CA ILE A 36 8.20 10.05 9.13
C ILE A 36 7.81 9.31 10.41
N PHE A 37 6.76 8.51 10.32
CA PHE A 37 6.19 7.80 11.46
C PHE A 37 6.65 6.34 11.50
N GLY A 38 7.27 5.92 12.61
CA GLY A 38 7.78 4.56 12.80
C GLY A 38 6.86 3.69 13.64
N ILE A 39 6.53 2.48 13.16
CA ILE A 39 5.80 1.46 13.91
C ILE A 39 6.75 0.32 14.26
N ILE A 40 7.08 0.17 15.53
CA ILE A 40 8.01 -0.84 16.04
C ILE A 40 7.28 -1.88 16.91
N GLY A 41 7.86 -3.06 17.04
CA GLY A 41 7.30 -4.15 17.85
C GLY A 41 7.80 -5.52 17.41
N LEU A 42 7.56 -6.54 18.21
CA LEU A 42 7.94 -7.93 17.92
C LEU A 42 7.22 -8.50 16.69
N SER A 43 7.71 -9.63 16.18
CA SER A 43 6.97 -10.37 15.14
C SER A 43 5.61 -10.79 15.69
N GLY A 44 4.56 -10.67 14.88
CA GLY A 44 3.19 -10.97 15.32
C GLY A 44 2.47 -9.84 16.07
N ALA A 45 3.12 -8.71 16.40
CA ALA A 45 2.54 -7.60 17.17
C ALA A 45 1.48 -6.75 16.39
N GLY A 46 0.95 -7.23 15.26
CA GLY A 46 -0.11 -6.54 14.52
C GLY A 46 0.34 -5.39 13.60
N LYS A 47 1.65 -5.08 13.49
CA LYS A 47 2.16 -3.96 12.68
C LYS A 47 1.67 -3.96 11.24
N SER A 48 1.80 -5.09 10.56
CA SER A 48 1.35 -5.23 9.16
C SER A 48 -0.17 -5.15 9.04
N THR A 49 -0.90 -5.64 10.04
CA THR A 49 -2.37 -5.53 10.12
C THR A 49 -2.77 -4.06 10.27
N LEU A 50 -2.09 -3.32 11.15
CA LEU A 50 -2.33 -1.89 11.34
C LEU A 50 -2.11 -1.10 10.04
N VAL A 51 -0.98 -1.32 9.36
CA VAL A 51 -0.69 -0.67 8.06
C VAL A 51 -1.73 -1.04 7.00
N ARG A 52 -2.23 -2.27 6.99
CA ARG A 52 -3.32 -2.68 6.07
C ARG A 52 -4.66 -2.06 6.43
N CYS A 53 -4.91 -1.80 7.72
CA CYS A 53 -6.12 -1.09 8.15
C CYS A 53 -6.10 0.38 7.71
N LEU A 54 -4.93 1.05 7.70
CA LEU A 54 -4.79 2.44 7.27
C LEU A 54 -5.34 2.70 5.85
N ASN A 55 -5.16 1.76 4.95
CA ASN A 55 -5.62 1.88 3.56
C ASN A 55 -6.82 0.97 3.25
N LEU A 56 -7.45 0.40 4.28
CA LEU A 56 -8.55 -0.56 4.19
C LEU A 56 -8.28 -1.78 3.29
N LEU A 57 -7.02 -2.17 3.07
CA LEU A 57 -6.70 -3.50 2.53
C LEU A 57 -7.16 -4.59 3.49
N GLU A 58 -7.17 -4.28 4.78
CA GLU A 58 -7.82 -5.03 5.84
C GLU A 58 -8.82 -4.12 6.52
N ARG A 59 -10.10 -4.48 6.52
CA ARG A 59 -11.12 -3.66 7.16
C ARG A 59 -11.07 -3.89 8.67
N PRO A 60 -10.94 -2.83 9.51
CA PRO A 60 -11.06 -2.96 10.96
C PRO A 60 -12.39 -3.60 11.37
N THR A 61 -12.40 -4.31 12.49
CA THR A 61 -13.63 -4.85 13.10
C THR A 61 -14.44 -3.70 13.72
N SER A 62 -13.75 -2.75 14.36
CA SER A 62 -14.36 -1.53 14.93
C SER A 62 -13.38 -0.36 14.83
N GLY A 63 -13.84 0.83 15.18
CA GLY A 63 -13.08 2.07 15.13
C GLY A 63 -13.23 2.82 13.80
N LYS A 64 -12.46 3.89 13.64
CA LYS A 64 -12.53 4.76 12.47
C LYS A 64 -11.15 5.04 11.87
N VAL A 65 -11.09 5.11 10.56
CA VAL A 65 -9.89 5.40 9.78
C VAL A 65 -10.12 6.67 8.99
N TYR A 66 -9.37 7.72 9.27
CA TYR A 66 -9.42 8.97 8.53
C TYR A 66 -8.17 9.15 7.68
N VAL A 67 -8.37 9.51 6.42
CA VAL A 67 -7.31 9.92 5.49
C VAL A 67 -7.69 11.27 4.89
N ASN A 68 -6.90 12.29 5.14
CA ASN A 68 -7.19 13.68 4.77
C ASN A 68 -8.60 14.10 5.21
N ASP A 69 -8.93 13.88 6.48
CA ASP A 69 -10.23 14.12 7.15
C ASP A 69 -11.43 13.35 6.60
N LYS A 70 -11.24 12.44 5.66
CA LYS A 70 -12.32 11.57 5.18
C LYS A 70 -12.37 10.29 6.00
N ASP A 71 -13.52 10.01 6.59
CA ASP A 71 -13.77 8.72 7.24
C ASP A 71 -13.86 7.63 6.16
N MET A 72 -12.79 6.84 6.06
CA MET A 72 -12.68 5.76 5.09
C MET A 72 -13.68 4.64 5.32
N MET A 73 -14.18 4.49 6.57
CA MET A 73 -15.14 3.43 6.93
C MET A 73 -16.53 3.65 6.35
N THR A 74 -16.87 4.91 6.02
CA THR A 74 -18.17 5.31 5.47
C THR A 74 -18.20 5.35 3.94
N LEU A 75 -17.04 5.23 3.30
CA LEU A 75 -16.93 5.34 1.85
C LEU A 75 -17.40 4.06 1.13
N SER A 76 -17.96 4.25 -0.05
CA SER A 76 -18.23 3.17 -0.99
C SER A 76 -16.94 2.59 -1.59
N GLU A 77 -16.98 1.34 -2.06
CA GLU A 77 -15.83 0.68 -2.69
C GLU A 77 -15.18 1.50 -3.84
N PRO A 78 -15.93 2.17 -4.74
CA PRO A 78 -15.32 3.03 -5.75
C PRO A 78 -14.57 4.23 -5.16
N GLU A 79 -15.07 4.81 -4.06
CA GLU A 79 -14.43 5.94 -3.36
C GLU A 79 -13.16 5.48 -2.64
N ILE A 80 -13.19 4.33 -1.97
CA ILE A 80 -12.01 3.71 -1.34
C ILE A 80 -10.92 3.48 -2.40
N ARG A 81 -11.27 2.94 -3.59
CA ARG A 81 -10.30 2.76 -4.68
C ARG A 81 -9.67 4.07 -5.12
N ARG A 82 -10.44 5.16 -5.23
CA ARG A 82 -9.90 6.49 -5.56
C ARG A 82 -8.97 7.03 -4.47
N CYS A 83 -9.30 6.79 -3.19
CA CYS A 83 -8.41 7.16 -2.09
C CYS A 83 -7.10 6.37 -2.15
N ARG A 84 -7.15 5.05 -2.38
CA ARG A 84 -5.97 4.19 -2.50
C ARG A 84 -5.05 4.59 -3.64
N GLN A 85 -5.54 5.18 -4.73
CA GLN A 85 -4.71 5.70 -5.83
C GLN A 85 -3.72 6.79 -5.38
N LYS A 86 -4.00 7.44 -4.23
CA LYS A 86 -3.14 8.48 -3.64
C LYS A 86 -2.24 7.96 -2.52
N ILE A 87 -2.33 6.67 -2.20
CA ILE A 87 -1.57 6.03 -1.12
C ILE A 87 -0.60 5.02 -1.76
N GLY A 88 0.69 5.34 -1.76
CA GLY A 88 1.72 4.39 -2.15
C GLY A 88 1.95 3.36 -1.03
N MET A 89 2.09 2.07 -1.38
CA MET A 89 2.42 1.02 -0.43
C MET A 89 3.58 0.19 -0.95
N VAL A 90 4.65 0.09 -0.16
CA VAL A 90 5.75 -0.84 -0.39
C VAL A 90 5.48 -2.10 0.41
N PHE A 91 5.36 -3.23 -0.27
CA PHE A 91 5.03 -4.50 0.37
C PHE A 91 6.29 -5.22 0.85
N GLN A 92 6.15 -6.02 1.90
CA GLN A 92 7.21 -6.89 2.40
C GLN A 92 7.62 -7.95 1.35
N HIS A 93 6.67 -8.48 0.59
CA HIS A 93 6.90 -9.30 -0.60
C HIS A 93 6.72 -8.41 -1.83
N PHE A 94 7.48 -8.67 -2.88
CA PHE A 94 7.57 -7.79 -4.06
C PHE A 94 6.22 -7.55 -4.75
N ASN A 95 5.30 -8.51 -4.69
CA ASN A 95 3.95 -8.46 -5.30
C ASN A 95 3.94 -8.06 -6.79
N LEU A 96 4.99 -8.43 -7.51
CA LEU A 96 5.13 -8.15 -8.93
C LEU A 96 4.24 -9.08 -9.76
N LEU A 97 3.69 -8.56 -10.84
CA LEU A 97 2.95 -9.33 -11.85
C LEU A 97 3.96 -10.15 -12.66
N MET A 98 4.06 -11.44 -12.36
CA MET A 98 5.08 -12.33 -12.93
C MET A 98 4.99 -12.48 -14.46
N GLN A 99 3.80 -12.30 -15.03
CA GLN A 99 3.54 -12.37 -16.48
C GLN A 99 3.80 -11.04 -17.21
N ARG A 100 4.15 -9.97 -16.48
CA ARG A 100 4.51 -8.67 -17.05
C ARG A 100 6.02 -8.43 -16.91
N THR A 101 6.59 -7.74 -17.89
CA THR A 101 7.97 -7.25 -17.78
C THR A 101 8.10 -6.22 -16.66
N VAL A 102 9.32 -5.85 -16.31
CA VAL A 102 9.61 -4.75 -15.38
C VAL A 102 8.88 -3.47 -15.79
N LEU A 103 9.02 -3.06 -17.05
CA LEU A 103 8.31 -1.90 -17.59
C LEU A 103 6.78 -2.06 -17.47
N GLY A 104 6.26 -3.26 -17.76
CA GLY A 104 4.84 -3.57 -17.64
C GLY A 104 4.33 -3.49 -16.21
N ASN A 105 5.13 -3.88 -15.22
CA ASN A 105 4.81 -3.74 -13.80
C ASN A 105 4.72 -2.27 -13.39
N VAL A 106 5.70 -1.45 -13.78
CA VAL A 106 5.72 0.00 -13.46
C VAL A 106 4.66 0.78 -14.23
N CYS A 107 4.28 0.35 -15.44
CA CYS A 107 3.17 0.95 -16.18
C CYS A 107 1.79 0.64 -15.56
N PHE A 108 1.65 -0.50 -14.89
CA PHE A 108 0.35 -1.00 -14.42
C PHE A 108 -0.44 0.00 -13.55
N PRO A 109 0.12 0.61 -12.49
CA PRO A 109 -0.60 1.62 -11.71
C PRO A 109 -0.97 2.86 -12.54
N LEU A 110 -0.17 3.24 -13.52
CA LEU A 110 -0.44 4.37 -14.41
C LEU A 110 -1.60 4.05 -15.38
N GLU A 111 -1.69 2.78 -15.84
CA GLU A 111 -2.82 2.28 -16.64
C GLU A 111 -4.13 2.33 -15.85
N ILE A 112 -4.10 1.94 -14.55
CA ILE A 112 -5.28 1.97 -13.67
C ILE A 112 -5.85 3.38 -13.50
N VAL A 113 -5.00 4.41 -13.45
CA VAL A 113 -5.45 5.81 -13.33
C VAL A 113 -5.82 6.43 -14.68
N GLY A 114 -5.82 5.64 -15.77
CA GLY A 114 -6.27 6.07 -17.10
C GLY A 114 -5.22 6.82 -17.93
N MET A 115 -3.94 6.75 -17.55
CA MET A 115 -2.87 7.36 -18.35
C MET A 115 -2.74 6.67 -19.71
N SER A 116 -2.47 7.43 -20.78
CA SER A 116 -2.23 6.85 -22.11
C SER A 116 -1.04 5.89 -22.09
N ARG A 117 -1.08 4.83 -22.90
CA ARG A 117 0.04 3.85 -22.99
C ARG A 117 1.38 4.50 -23.31
N LYS A 118 1.37 5.54 -24.13
CA LYS A 118 2.58 6.28 -24.52
C LYS A 118 3.16 7.02 -23.32
N ASP A 119 2.33 7.74 -22.60
CA ASP A 119 2.74 8.54 -21.44
C ASP A 119 3.12 7.64 -20.26
N ALA A 120 2.37 6.55 -20.01
CA ALA A 120 2.70 5.56 -19.00
C ALA A 120 4.10 4.94 -19.25
N LYS A 121 4.41 4.54 -20.48
CA LYS A 121 5.74 4.04 -20.83
C LYS A 121 6.84 5.07 -20.62
N LYS A 122 6.60 6.33 -21.03
CA LYS A 122 7.56 7.41 -20.83
C LYS A 122 7.83 7.61 -19.34
N ARG A 123 6.78 7.77 -18.54
CA ARG A 123 6.88 7.96 -17.09
C ARG A 123 7.54 6.76 -16.39
N ALA A 124 7.16 5.54 -16.75
CA ALA A 124 7.75 4.33 -16.19
C ALA A 124 9.26 4.25 -16.48
N MET A 125 9.71 4.59 -17.69
CA MET A 125 11.15 4.62 -18.01
C MET A 125 11.91 5.70 -17.23
N GLU A 126 11.31 6.85 -16.97
CA GLU A 126 11.92 7.89 -16.12
C GLU A 126 12.13 7.36 -14.70
N VAL A 127 11.11 6.71 -14.12
CA VAL A 127 11.20 6.12 -12.77
C VAL A 127 12.23 4.99 -12.73
N LEU A 128 12.25 4.10 -13.73
CA LEU A 128 13.24 3.02 -13.81
C LEU A 128 14.68 3.53 -13.91
N LYS A 129 14.89 4.66 -14.60
CA LYS A 129 16.20 5.34 -14.62
C LYS A 129 16.57 5.89 -13.25
N LEU A 130 15.62 6.52 -12.55
CA LEU A 130 15.84 7.08 -11.23
C LEU A 130 16.30 6.01 -10.21
N VAL A 131 15.69 4.81 -10.27
CA VAL A 131 16.06 3.69 -9.39
C VAL A 131 17.20 2.80 -9.95
N GLY A 132 17.78 3.15 -11.10
CA GLY A 132 18.96 2.50 -11.66
C GLY A 132 18.74 1.09 -12.19
N ILE A 133 17.57 0.79 -12.77
CA ILE A 133 17.25 -0.53 -13.38
C ILE A 133 16.58 -0.41 -14.76
N ALA A 134 16.80 0.70 -15.47
CA ALA A 134 16.22 0.91 -16.80
C ALA A 134 16.69 -0.12 -17.83
N ASP A 135 17.92 -0.68 -17.69
CA ASP A 135 18.46 -1.76 -18.50
C ASP A 135 17.66 -3.07 -18.39
N LYS A 136 16.89 -3.23 -17.32
CA LYS A 136 16.02 -4.38 -17.06
C LYS A 136 14.56 -4.18 -17.48
N ALA A 137 14.23 -3.07 -18.16
CA ALA A 137 12.85 -2.74 -18.51
C ALA A 137 12.09 -3.87 -19.22
N ASN A 138 12.76 -4.65 -20.07
CA ASN A 138 12.18 -5.75 -20.82
C ASN A 138 12.32 -7.12 -20.13
N ALA A 139 13.03 -7.21 -19.01
CA ALA A 139 13.15 -8.44 -18.23
C ALA A 139 11.85 -8.76 -17.48
N TYR A 140 11.64 -10.04 -17.18
CA TYR A 140 10.56 -10.50 -16.32
C TYR A 140 11.03 -10.58 -14.86
N PRO A 141 10.12 -10.50 -13.87
CA PRO A 141 10.50 -10.59 -12.45
C PRO A 141 11.31 -11.82 -12.08
N SER A 142 11.09 -12.97 -12.76
CA SER A 142 11.86 -14.19 -12.54
C SER A 142 13.36 -14.05 -12.88
N GLN A 143 13.71 -13.08 -13.71
CA GLN A 143 15.08 -12.83 -14.17
C GLN A 143 15.82 -11.78 -13.32
N LEU A 144 15.19 -11.30 -12.25
CA LEU A 144 15.71 -10.25 -11.38
C LEU A 144 16.23 -10.81 -10.05
N SER A 145 17.29 -10.20 -9.55
CA SER A 145 17.70 -10.40 -8.15
C SER A 145 16.67 -9.82 -7.17
N GLY A 146 16.73 -10.23 -5.90
CA GLY A 146 15.84 -9.69 -4.85
C GLY A 146 15.89 -8.17 -4.75
N GLY A 147 17.09 -7.58 -4.74
CA GLY A 147 17.26 -6.12 -4.71
C GLY A 147 16.77 -5.40 -5.97
N GLN A 148 16.81 -6.06 -7.14
CA GLN A 148 16.22 -5.51 -8.36
C GLN A 148 14.69 -5.56 -8.31
N LYS A 149 14.10 -6.69 -7.81
CA LYS A 149 12.65 -6.80 -7.60
C LYS A 149 12.11 -5.74 -6.64
N GLN A 150 12.89 -5.39 -5.60
CA GLN A 150 12.51 -4.35 -4.63
C GLN A 150 12.47 -2.95 -5.25
N ARG A 151 13.23 -2.72 -6.32
CA ARG A 151 13.27 -1.43 -7.03
C ARG A 151 12.22 -1.29 -8.13
N VAL A 152 11.53 -2.37 -8.47
CA VAL A 152 10.38 -2.38 -9.39
C VAL A 152 9.10 -2.03 -8.66
#